data_86e3b3175c9fccd917fef0f207401601
#
_entry.id   86e3b3175c9fccd917fef0f207401601
#
_cell.length_a   1.000
_cell.length_b   1.000
_cell.length_c   1.000
_cell.angle_alpha   90.00
_cell.angle_beta   90.00
_cell.angle_gamma   90.00
#
_symmetry.space_group_name_H-M   'P 1'
#
loop_
_entity.id
_entity.type
_entity.pdbx_description
1 polymer ?
#
loop_
_entity_poly.entity_id
_entity_poly.type
_entity_poly.pdbx_seq_one_letter_code
_entity_poly.pdbx_strand_id
1 'polypeptide(L)'
;MTELARRLSTADAVMIGLSSMIGAGVFAAFSPAAAAVLPAGTGAALLVALGVAAVVAYGNATSSAQLAAQYPASGGTYVYGRERLGPWWGFLAGWGFVIGKTASCAAMALTFAAYAAPPGWERPVAALAVVALAAVNYRGVTRTAWLARWIVVVVLLSLAVTVAVALAGGPADAPGPTATLVATSPAGAGPVLYGVLQAAGLLFFAFAGYARVATLGEEVRDPARSIPRAIVGALGGAVVVYAVVAVTLLAALGLAGTAASPAPLAAAVAGVPWAGVVVRVGAAAASLGALLALVAGVGRTTLAMAREDDLPRPLAAVHPRFRVPHRAEVAVAVVVVVLVLTVDLRGAIGFSSFGVLVYYAVANLAAWTQDGVHRRYPRALQAVGLVGCVALCATLPPAAVLTGAGVLAVGLLVRWVRVSR
;
A
#
# COMPACT_ATOMS: atom_id res chain seq x y z
N MET A 1 7.00 23.70 -22.10
CA MET A 1 7.16 22.68 -21.04
C MET A 1 8.07 21.62 -21.62
N THR A 2 9.23 21.38 -21.04
CA THR A 2 10.17 20.31 -21.48
C THR A 2 9.53 18.96 -21.19
N GLU A 3 9.22 18.19 -22.24
CA GLU A 3 8.74 16.81 -22.11
C GLU A 3 9.80 15.94 -21.44
N LEU A 4 9.37 15.05 -20.53
CA LEU A 4 10.25 14.08 -19.91
C LEU A 4 10.71 13.04 -20.96
N ALA A 5 11.97 12.62 -20.87
CA ALA A 5 12.49 11.61 -21.82
C ALA A 5 11.89 10.24 -21.55
N ARG A 6 11.16 9.64 -22.49
CA ARG A 6 10.56 8.29 -22.42
C ARG A 6 11.63 7.21 -22.51
N ARG A 7 12.29 6.91 -21.40
CA ARG A 7 13.43 5.96 -21.33
C ARG A 7 13.08 4.59 -20.74
N LEU A 8 11.98 4.50 -19.96
CA LEU A 8 11.63 3.28 -19.25
C LEU A 8 10.99 2.24 -20.19
N SER A 9 11.49 1.00 -20.14
CA SER A 9 10.90 -0.16 -20.78
C SER A 9 9.72 -0.71 -19.97
N THR A 10 8.92 -1.63 -20.56
CA THR A 10 7.88 -2.36 -19.84
C THR A 10 8.45 -3.14 -18.64
N ALA A 11 9.64 -3.77 -18.82
CA ALA A 11 10.30 -4.49 -17.74
C ALA A 11 10.70 -3.57 -16.58
N ASP A 12 11.20 -2.36 -16.88
CA ASP A 12 11.50 -1.36 -15.85
C ASP A 12 10.23 -0.94 -15.08
N ALA A 13 9.12 -0.74 -15.80
CA ALA A 13 7.84 -0.40 -15.19
C ALA A 13 7.29 -1.55 -14.32
N VAL A 14 7.45 -2.83 -14.73
CA VAL A 14 7.12 -4.00 -13.89
C VAL A 14 7.96 -4.00 -12.62
N MET A 15 9.28 -3.80 -12.72
CA MET A 15 10.17 -3.77 -11.55
C MET A 15 9.86 -2.63 -10.60
N ILE A 16 9.49 -1.44 -11.11
CA ILE A 16 9.05 -0.31 -10.31
C ILE A 16 7.72 -0.65 -9.62
N GLY A 17 6.78 -1.29 -10.32
CA GLY A 17 5.53 -1.77 -9.77
C GLY A 17 5.73 -2.80 -8.65
N LEU A 18 6.55 -3.82 -8.90
CA LEU A 18 6.93 -4.82 -7.89
C LEU A 18 7.58 -4.15 -6.67
N SER A 19 8.53 -3.22 -6.89
CA SER A 19 9.20 -2.52 -5.78
C SER A 19 8.25 -1.68 -4.93
N SER A 20 7.14 -1.25 -5.53
CA SER A 20 6.13 -0.45 -4.82
C SER A 20 5.15 -1.31 -4.05
N MET A 21 4.93 -2.57 -4.45
CA MET A 21 4.08 -3.54 -3.78
C MET A 21 4.87 -4.39 -2.78
N ILE A 22 6.02 -4.98 -3.19
CA ILE A 22 6.91 -5.74 -2.31
C ILE A 22 7.76 -4.77 -1.47
N GLY A 23 7.08 -3.94 -0.68
CA GLY A 23 7.62 -3.00 0.29
C GLY A 23 7.33 -3.47 1.71
N ALA A 24 7.05 -2.55 2.62
CA ALA A 24 6.69 -2.86 4.00
C ALA A 24 5.48 -3.79 4.14
N GLY A 25 4.56 -3.79 3.15
CA GLY A 25 3.31 -4.55 3.21
C GLY A 25 3.50 -6.05 3.40
N VAL A 26 4.47 -6.67 2.72
CA VAL A 26 4.75 -8.10 2.86
C VAL A 26 5.29 -8.48 4.24
N PHE A 27 5.95 -7.54 4.92
CA PHE A 27 6.49 -7.74 6.26
C PHE A 27 5.49 -7.43 7.37
N ALA A 28 4.47 -6.61 7.13
CA ALA A 28 3.60 -6.03 8.14
C ALA A 28 2.14 -6.46 8.07
N ALA A 29 1.58 -6.70 6.88
CA ALA A 29 0.13 -6.86 6.73
C ALA A 29 -0.40 -8.22 7.20
N PHE A 30 0.43 -9.25 7.25
CA PHE A 30 -0.01 -10.61 7.61
C PHE A 30 -0.39 -10.76 9.08
N SER A 31 0.31 -10.09 10.01
CA SER A 31 -0.01 -10.16 11.44
C SER A 31 -1.41 -9.60 11.76
N PRO A 32 -1.75 -8.35 11.41
CA PRO A 32 -3.09 -7.83 11.65
C PRO A 32 -4.18 -8.56 10.86
N ALA A 33 -3.87 -9.09 9.66
CA ALA A 33 -4.81 -9.89 8.88
C ALA A 33 -5.07 -11.26 9.52
N ALA A 34 -4.04 -11.94 10.01
CA ALA A 34 -4.18 -13.20 10.76
C ALA A 34 -5.01 -12.98 12.03
N ALA A 35 -4.78 -11.88 12.76
CA ALA A 35 -5.57 -11.53 13.95
C ALA A 35 -7.06 -11.30 13.61
N ALA A 36 -7.38 -10.77 12.43
CA ALA A 36 -8.77 -10.56 12.01
C ALA A 36 -9.51 -11.88 11.72
N VAL A 37 -8.82 -12.91 11.28
CA VAL A 37 -9.41 -14.24 10.99
C VAL A 37 -9.21 -15.27 12.12
N LEU A 38 -8.61 -14.90 13.25
CA LEU A 38 -8.50 -15.82 14.41
C LEU A 38 -9.82 -16.46 14.84
N PRO A 39 -10.97 -15.74 14.85
CA PRO A 39 -12.26 -16.34 15.16
C PRO A 39 -12.69 -17.44 14.19
N ALA A 40 -12.16 -17.45 12.97
CA ALA A 40 -12.41 -18.52 11.99
C ALA A 40 -11.66 -19.81 12.33
N GLY A 41 -10.65 -19.77 13.20
CA GLY A 41 -9.88 -20.92 13.67
C GLY A 41 -9.04 -21.65 12.62
N THR A 42 -9.04 -21.18 11.36
CA THR A 42 -8.36 -21.86 10.25
C THR A 42 -7.47 -20.91 9.43
N GLY A 43 -6.27 -21.39 9.08
CA GLY A 43 -5.35 -20.68 8.19
C GLY A 43 -5.89 -20.49 6.76
N ALA A 44 -6.81 -21.35 6.33
CA ALA A 44 -7.49 -21.21 5.04
C ALA A 44 -8.22 -19.86 4.92
N ALA A 45 -8.78 -19.33 6.02
CA ALA A 45 -9.45 -18.03 6.03
C ALA A 45 -8.50 -16.90 5.67
N LEU A 46 -7.22 -16.96 6.07
CA LEU A 46 -6.20 -15.97 5.68
C LEU A 46 -5.86 -16.06 4.18
N LEU A 47 -5.79 -17.27 3.62
CA LEU A 47 -5.54 -17.47 2.18
C LEU A 47 -6.73 -17.01 1.35
N VAL A 48 -7.97 -17.26 1.79
CA VAL A 48 -9.18 -16.75 1.15
C VAL A 48 -9.18 -15.22 1.19
N ALA A 49 -8.85 -14.61 2.34
CA ALA A 49 -8.73 -13.15 2.47
C ALA A 49 -7.69 -12.57 1.51
N LEU A 50 -6.55 -13.24 1.34
CA LEU A 50 -5.54 -12.84 0.34
C LEU A 50 -6.08 -12.93 -1.09
N GLY A 51 -6.83 -13.98 -1.42
CA GLY A 51 -7.50 -14.14 -2.70
C GLY A 51 -8.52 -13.03 -2.97
N VAL A 52 -9.35 -12.68 -1.98
CA VAL A 52 -10.31 -11.57 -2.07
C VAL A 52 -9.58 -10.24 -2.30
N ALA A 53 -8.53 -9.97 -1.52
CA ALA A 53 -7.71 -8.76 -1.70
C ALA A 53 -7.09 -8.68 -3.10
N ALA A 54 -6.59 -9.81 -3.63
CA ALA A 54 -6.00 -9.90 -4.97
C ALA A 54 -7.05 -9.65 -6.08
N VAL A 55 -8.27 -10.18 -5.95
CA VAL A 55 -9.38 -9.96 -6.89
C VAL A 55 -9.78 -8.47 -6.92
N VAL A 56 -9.95 -7.85 -5.76
CA VAL A 56 -10.25 -6.41 -5.66
C VAL A 56 -9.11 -5.58 -6.23
N ALA A 57 -7.86 -5.93 -5.91
CA ALA A 57 -6.68 -5.27 -6.46
C ALA A 57 -6.60 -5.40 -7.98
N TYR A 58 -6.99 -6.54 -8.56
CA TYR A 58 -7.03 -6.74 -10.00
C TYR A 58 -8.09 -5.86 -10.68
N GLY A 59 -9.30 -5.78 -10.14
CA GLY A 59 -10.35 -4.87 -10.62
C GLY A 59 -9.89 -3.40 -10.61
N ASN A 60 -9.28 -2.97 -9.52
CA ASN A 60 -8.75 -1.61 -9.36
C ASN A 60 -7.56 -1.36 -10.30
N ALA A 61 -6.68 -2.35 -10.48
CA ALA A 61 -5.51 -2.27 -11.33
C ALA A 61 -5.89 -2.11 -12.80
N THR A 62 -6.89 -2.88 -13.28
CA THR A 62 -7.41 -2.78 -14.66
C THR A 62 -8.10 -1.44 -14.91
N SER A 63 -8.87 -0.93 -13.96
CA SER A 63 -9.49 0.40 -14.01
C SER A 63 -8.42 1.51 -14.08
N SER A 64 -7.42 1.45 -13.21
CA SER A 64 -6.30 2.41 -13.22
C SER A 64 -5.49 2.33 -14.51
N ALA A 65 -5.26 1.13 -15.04
CA ALA A 65 -4.51 0.90 -16.27
C ALA A 65 -5.19 1.51 -17.50
N GLN A 66 -6.51 1.33 -17.66
CA GLN A 66 -7.22 1.93 -18.80
C GLN A 66 -7.36 3.45 -18.67
N LEU A 67 -7.53 3.99 -17.46
CA LEU A 67 -7.53 5.44 -17.22
C LEU A 67 -6.17 6.06 -17.51
N ALA A 68 -5.08 5.45 -17.05
CA ALA A 68 -3.71 5.90 -17.33
C ALA A 68 -3.36 5.86 -18.83
N ALA A 69 -3.96 4.94 -19.57
CA ALA A 69 -3.79 4.86 -21.03
C ALA A 69 -4.52 5.99 -21.79
N GLN A 70 -5.64 6.49 -21.24
CA GLN A 70 -6.38 7.62 -21.79
C GLN A 70 -5.79 8.96 -21.33
N TYR A 71 -5.36 9.06 -20.08
CA TYR A 71 -4.85 10.25 -19.44
C TYR A 71 -3.41 10.03 -18.96
N PRO A 72 -2.40 10.08 -19.86
CA PRO A 72 -1.01 9.79 -19.52
C PRO A 72 -0.33 10.96 -18.79
N ALA A 73 -1.03 11.56 -17.82
CA ALA A 73 -0.56 12.68 -17.00
C ALA A 73 -0.19 12.22 -15.59
N SER A 74 0.72 12.93 -14.95
CA SER A 74 1.03 12.76 -13.53
C SER A 74 -0.13 13.29 -12.68
N GLY A 75 -0.61 12.49 -11.70
CA GLY A 75 -1.73 12.87 -10.82
C GLY A 75 -2.68 11.72 -10.52
N GLY A 76 -2.67 10.66 -11.34
CA GLY A 76 -3.44 9.43 -11.11
C GLY A 76 -4.94 9.70 -10.97
N THR A 77 -5.60 8.99 -10.05
CA THR A 77 -7.06 9.06 -9.89
C THR A 77 -7.58 10.45 -9.49
N TYR A 78 -6.75 11.32 -8.91
CA TYR A 78 -7.14 12.71 -8.66
C TYR A 78 -7.52 13.41 -9.97
N VAL A 79 -6.68 13.27 -11.01
CA VAL A 79 -6.95 13.81 -12.35
C VAL A 79 -8.10 13.05 -13.01
N TYR A 80 -8.08 11.72 -12.98
CA TYR A 80 -9.12 10.90 -13.62
C TYR A 80 -10.52 11.17 -13.04
N GLY A 81 -10.61 11.34 -11.72
CA GLY A 81 -11.86 11.70 -11.05
C GLY A 81 -12.37 13.08 -11.47
N ARG A 82 -11.49 14.07 -11.57
CA ARG A 82 -11.85 15.43 -12.04
C ARG A 82 -12.36 15.42 -13.48
N GLU A 83 -11.63 14.78 -14.38
CA GLU A 83 -11.94 14.74 -15.81
C GLU A 83 -13.22 13.96 -16.13
N ARG A 84 -13.46 12.84 -15.42
CA ARG A 84 -14.56 11.94 -15.74
C ARG A 84 -15.82 12.16 -14.91
N LEU A 85 -15.67 12.56 -13.67
CA LEU A 85 -16.76 12.64 -12.69
C LEU A 85 -16.96 14.06 -12.12
N GLY A 86 -16.01 14.95 -12.35
CA GLY A 86 -16.04 16.33 -11.90
C GLY A 86 -15.19 16.63 -10.65
N PRO A 87 -15.07 17.92 -10.28
CA PRO A 87 -14.10 18.40 -9.29
C PRO A 87 -14.24 17.80 -7.89
N TRP A 88 -15.47 17.49 -7.45
CA TRP A 88 -15.73 16.88 -6.14
C TRP A 88 -15.20 15.45 -6.04
N TRP A 89 -15.36 14.66 -7.10
CA TRP A 89 -14.83 13.30 -7.16
C TRP A 89 -13.30 13.27 -7.23
N GLY A 90 -12.72 14.23 -7.99
CA GLY A 90 -11.26 14.41 -7.98
C GLY A 90 -10.75 14.75 -6.59
N PHE A 91 -11.38 15.69 -5.89
CA PHE A 91 -11.03 16.02 -4.52
C PHE A 91 -11.12 14.80 -3.58
N LEU A 92 -12.23 14.07 -3.64
CA LEU A 92 -12.43 12.87 -2.81
C LEU A 92 -11.30 11.85 -3.01
N ALA A 93 -10.93 11.60 -4.27
CA ALA A 93 -9.82 10.72 -4.61
C ALA A 93 -8.48 11.27 -4.09
N GLY A 94 -8.17 12.54 -4.37
CA GLY A 94 -6.93 13.18 -3.95
C GLY A 94 -6.78 13.21 -2.43
N TRP A 95 -7.83 13.60 -1.72
CA TRP A 95 -7.85 13.65 -0.26
C TRP A 95 -7.71 12.25 0.35
N GLY A 96 -8.49 11.25 -0.14
CA GLY A 96 -8.36 9.86 0.27
C GLY A 96 -6.95 9.32 0.05
N PHE A 97 -6.30 9.68 -1.07
CA PHE A 97 -4.90 9.34 -1.33
C PHE A 97 -3.95 9.98 -0.32
N VAL A 98 -4.06 11.29 -0.11
CA VAL A 98 -3.16 12.04 0.79
C VAL A 98 -3.23 11.49 2.20
N ILE A 99 -4.43 11.36 2.78
CA ILE A 99 -4.59 10.84 4.15
C ILE A 99 -4.18 9.38 4.27
N GLY A 100 -4.64 8.52 3.34
CA GLY A 100 -4.33 7.10 3.34
C GLY A 100 -2.83 6.83 3.16
N LYS A 101 -2.17 7.54 2.23
CA LYS A 101 -0.73 7.35 1.99
C LYS A 101 0.15 8.00 3.07
N THR A 102 -0.32 9.04 3.75
CA THR A 102 0.34 9.56 4.96
C THR A 102 0.34 8.50 6.07
N ALA A 103 -0.77 7.81 6.28
CA ALA A 103 -0.83 6.69 7.22
C ALA A 103 0.02 5.48 6.74
N SER A 104 0.13 5.26 5.41
CA SER A 104 1.07 4.26 4.87
C SER A 104 2.51 4.58 5.25
N CYS A 105 2.92 5.87 5.24
CA CYS A 105 4.26 6.26 5.68
C CYS A 105 4.49 5.90 7.16
N ALA A 106 3.48 6.12 8.03
CA ALA A 106 3.57 5.72 9.43
C ALA A 106 3.68 4.19 9.58
N ALA A 107 2.87 3.43 8.85
CA ALA A 107 2.94 1.96 8.85
C ALA A 107 4.30 1.45 8.37
N MET A 108 4.91 2.07 7.35
CA MET A 108 6.25 1.72 6.86
C MET A 108 7.33 1.99 7.91
N ALA A 109 7.26 3.14 8.59
CA ALA A 109 8.20 3.49 9.65
C ALA A 109 8.07 2.56 10.87
N LEU A 110 6.84 2.24 11.28
CA LEU A 110 6.58 1.28 12.36
C LEU A 110 7.02 -0.14 11.98
N THR A 111 6.84 -0.56 10.72
CA THR A 111 7.35 -1.84 10.22
C THR A 111 8.87 -1.89 10.28
N PHE A 112 9.56 -0.86 9.80
CA PHE A 112 11.01 -0.76 9.92
C PHE A 112 11.44 -0.96 11.38
N ALA A 113 10.83 -0.21 12.29
CA ALA A 113 11.18 -0.27 13.71
C ALA A 113 10.87 -1.64 14.35
N ALA A 114 9.77 -2.30 13.99
CA ALA A 114 9.44 -3.63 14.51
C ALA A 114 10.50 -4.70 14.15
N TYR A 115 11.21 -4.53 13.03
CA TYR A 115 12.30 -5.43 12.63
C TYR A 115 13.68 -4.98 13.07
N ALA A 116 13.92 -3.69 13.28
CA ALA A 116 15.26 -3.13 13.48
C ALA A 116 15.51 -2.57 14.88
N ALA A 117 14.48 -2.12 15.59
CA ALA A 117 14.63 -1.47 16.89
C ALA A 117 14.79 -2.49 18.04
N PRO A 118 15.55 -2.14 19.09
CA PRO A 118 15.48 -2.84 20.36
C PRO A 118 14.07 -2.74 20.97
N PRO A 119 13.65 -3.73 21.79
CA PRO A 119 12.36 -3.68 22.48
C PRO A 119 12.17 -2.38 23.28
N GLY A 120 11.02 -1.73 23.11
CA GLY A 120 10.67 -0.47 23.76
C GLY A 120 11.17 0.81 23.05
N TRP A 121 12.00 0.68 22.00
CA TRP A 121 12.49 1.79 21.20
C TRP A 121 11.86 1.92 19.82
N GLU A 122 10.82 1.12 19.55
CA GLU A 122 10.20 1.05 18.21
C GLU A 122 9.66 2.42 17.75
N ARG A 123 8.93 3.14 18.62
CA ARG A 123 8.37 4.45 18.25
C ARG A 123 9.43 5.54 18.06
N PRO A 124 10.42 5.72 18.95
CA PRO A 124 11.52 6.66 18.73
C PRO A 124 12.31 6.35 17.44
N VAL A 125 12.64 5.08 17.18
CA VAL A 125 13.36 4.66 15.97
C VAL A 125 12.53 4.92 14.71
N ALA A 126 11.23 4.63 14.73
CA ALA A 126 10.35 4.94 13.62
C ALA A 126 10.25 6.46 13.35
N ALA A 127 10.09 7.28 14.40
CA ALA A 127 10.05 8.74 14.27
C ALA A 127 11.36 9.30 13.71
N LEU A 128 12.51 8.82 14.20
CA LEU A 128 13.83 9.20 13.69
C LEU A 128 13.98 8.86 12.20
N ALA A 129 13.54 7.66 11.78
CA ALA A 129 13.56 7.25 10.38
C ALA A 129 12.74 8.19 9.49
N VAL A 130 11.53 8.59 9.95
CA VAL A 130 10.69 9.57 9.23
C VAL A 130 11.40 10.89 9.07
N VAL A 131 11.96 11.46 10.14
CA VAL A 131 12.66 12.75 10.12
C VAL A 131 13.90 12.69 9.21
N ALA A 132 14.69 11.62 9.31
CA ALA A 132 15.89 11.43 8.48
C ALA A 132 15.54 11.36 6.99
N LEU A 133 14.52 10.55 6.61
CA LEU A 133 14.12 10.41 5.22
C LEU A 133 13.40 11.66 4.67
N ALA A 134 12.65 12.37 5.50
CA ALA A 134 12.10 13.67 5.13
C ALA A 134 13.20 14.70 4.86
N ALA A 135 14.27 14.72 5.67
CA ALA A 135 15.44 15.58 5.44
C ALA A 135 16.20 15.24 4.13
N VAL A 136 16.27 13.94 3.78
CA VAL A 136 16.83 13.49 2.49
C VAL A 136 15.96 13.98 1.33
N ASN A 137 14.63 13.80 1.40
CA ASN A 137 13.68 14.29 0.38
C ASN A 137 13.74 15.82 0.24
N TYR A 138 13.80 16.54 1.34
CA TYR A 138 13.90 18.01 1.36
C TYR A 138 15.10 18.53 0.53
N ARG A 139 16.21 17.77 0.50
CA ARG A 139 17.40 18.09 -0.32
C ARG A 139 17.27 17.68 -1.79
N GLY A 140 16.11 17.15 -2.20
CA GLY A 140 15.85 16.76 -3.58
C GLY A 140 16.52 15.45 -4.00
N VAL A 141 16.95 14.63 -3.05
CA VAL A 141 17.47 13.28 -3.36
C VAL A 141 16.30 12.38 -3.71
N THR A 142 16.10 12.16 -5.00
CA THR A 142 15.07 11.26 -5.51
C THR A 142 15.63 9.85 -5.69
N ARG A 143 14.81 8.85 -5.33
CA ARG A 143 15.13 7.46 -5.58
C ARG A 143 15.20 7.21 -7.09
N THR A 144 16.37 6.88 -7.60
CA THR A 144 16.53 6.51 -9.02
C THR A 144 15.89 5.14 -9.29
N ALA A 145 15.45 4.89 -10.53
CA ALA A 145 14.93 3.59 -10.95
C ALA A 145 15.94 2.46 -10.70
N TRP A 146 17.24 2.75 -10.83
CA TRP A 146 18.34 1.83 -10.52
C TRP A 146 18.32 1.39 -9.04
N LEU A 147 18.26 2.35 -8.11
CA LEU A 147 18.19 2.04 -6.68
C LEU A 147 16.92 1.25 -6.32
N ALA A 148 15.79 1.59 -6.94
CA ALA A 148 14.53 0.84 -6.78
C ALA A 148 14.68 -0.63 -7.18
N ARG A 149 15.36 -0.90 -8.29
CA ARG A 149 15.64 -2.26 -8.78
C ARG A 149 16.49 -3.06 -7.80
N TRP A 150 17.58 -2.47 -7.29
CA TRP A 150 18.44 -3.15 -6.32
C TRP A 150 17.74 -3.42 -4.99
N ILE A 151 16.92 -2.50 -4.50
CA ILE A 151 16.12 -2.73 -3.29
C ILE A 151 15.18 -3.93 -3.49
N VAL A 152 14.48 -4.02 -4.61
CA VAL A 152 13.59 -5.16 -4.89
C VAL A 152 14.37 -6.47 -4.94
N VAL A 153 15.54 -6.50 -5.58
CA VAL A 153 16.39 -7.71 -5.63
C VAL A 153 16.79 -8.14 -4.21
N VAL A 154 17.29 -7.20 -3.41
CA VAL A 154 17.66 -7.49 -2.00
C VAL A 154 16.46 -8.01 -1.21
N VAL A 155 15.29 -7.40 -1.37
CA VAL A 155 14.07 -7.82 -0.68
C VAL A 155 13.62 -9.21 -1.12
N LEU A 156 13.60 -9.48 -2.42
CA LEU A 156 13.21 -10.80 -2.94
C LEU A 156 14.19 -11.90 -2.51
N LEU A 157 15.49 -11.63 -2.52
CA LEU A 157 16.51 -12.55 -2.01
C LEU A 157 16.33 -12.79 -0.51
N SER A 158 16.09 -11.73 0.28
CA SER A 158 15.79 -11.86 1.71
C SER A 158 14.55 -12.71 1.96
N LEU A 159 13.46 -12.49 1.21
CA LEU A 159 12.24 -13.29 1.31
C LEU A 159 12.47 -14.75 0.90
N ALA A 160 13.21 -14.99 -0.20
CA ALA A 160 13.54 -16.35 -0.63
C ALA A 160 14.35 -17.13 0.42
N VAL A 161 15.37 -16.48 1.01
CA VAL A 161 16.14 -17.06 2.12
C VAL A 161 15.25 -17.33 3.33
N THR A 162 14.39 -16.36 3.70
CA THR A 162 13.46 -16.51 4.82
C THR A 162 12.52 -17.69 4.63
N VAL A 163 11.92 -17.81 3.44
CA VAL A 163 11.02 -18.91 3.08
C VAL A 163 11.76 -20.25 3.15
N ALA A 164 12.95 -20.33 2.54
CA ALA A 164 13.75 -21.57 2.55
C ALA A 164 14.12 -22.01 3.96
N VAL A 165 14.58 -21.08 4.79
CA VAL A 165 14.97 -21.39 6.19
C VAL A 165 13.76 -21.74 7.04
N ALA A 166 12.65 -21.01 6.92
CA ALA A 166 11.44 -21.26 7.70
C ALA A 166 10.80 -22.63 7.36
N LEU A 167 10.87 -23.06 6.09
CA LEU A 167 10.35 -24.36 5.66
C LEU A 167 11.32 -25.52 5.97
N ALA A 168 12.64 -25.28 5.99
CA ALA A 168 13.64 -26.29 6.29
C ALA A 168 13.87 -26.52 7.79
N GLY A 169 13.67 -25.48 8.62
CA GLY A 169 14.04 -25.45 10.05
C GLY A 169 12.86 -25.24 10.99
N GLY A 170 11.62 -25.49 10.54
CA GLY A 170 10.44 -25.39 11.41
C GLY A 170 10.59 -26.27 12.67
N PRO A 171 10.13 -25.81 13.87
CA PRO A 171 10.13 -26.63 15.06
C PRO A 171 9.46 -27.98 14.77
N ALA A 172 10.01 -29.08 15.30
CA ALA A 172 9.44 -30.43 15.11
C ALA A 172 7.98 -30.54 15.57
N ASP A 173 7.55 -29.64 16.46
CA ASP A 173 6.19 -29.53 17.00
C ASP A 173 5.33 -28.46 16.28
N ALA A 174 5.83 -27.82 15.18
CA ALA A 174 5.02 -26.89 14.41
C ALA A 174 3.83 -27.64 13.80
N PRO A 175 2.60 -27.14 13.97
CA PRO A 175 1.45 -27.77 13.31
C PRO A 175 1.70 -27.68 11.80
N GLY A 176 1.87 -28.82 11.15
CA GLY A 176 2.14 -28.86 9.71
C GLY A 176 1.09 -28.07 8.92
N PRO A 177 1.39 -27.66 7.67
CA PRO A 177 0.51 -26.77 6.88
C PRO A 177 -0.92 -27.32 6.76
N THR A 178 -1.10 -28.65 6.71
CA THR A 178 -2.41 -29.30 6.63
C THR A 178 -3.23 -29.19 7.92
N ALA A 179 -2.61 -29.26 9.10
CA ALA A 179 -3.32 -29.16 10.38
C ALA A 179 -3.86 -27.75 10.63
N THR A 180 -3.14 -26.72 10.20
CA THR A 180 -3.56 -25.31 10.34
C THR A 180 -4.64 -24.89 9.33
N LEU A 181 -4.76 -25.60 8.19
CA LEU A 181 -5.74 -25.27 7.15
C LEU A 181 -7.14 -25.86 7.42
N VAL A 182 -7.24 -26.93 8.21
CA VAL A 182 -8.47 -27.75 8.34
C VAL A 182 -9.18 -27.62 9.69
N ALA A 183 -8.70 -26.77 10.60
CA ALA A 183 -9.34 -26.58 11.91
C ALA A 183 -10.80 -26.08 11.72
N THR A 184 -11.75 -26.79 12.31
CA THR A 184 -13.18 -26.42 12.27
C THR A 184 -13.43 -25.25 13.21
N SER A 185 -14.05 -24.18 12.71
CA SER A 185 -14.39 -23.01 13.51
C SER A 185 -15.66 -23.25 14.33
N PRO A 186 -15.68 -22.89 15.62
CA PRO A 186 -16.89 -22.79 16.41
C PRO A 186 -17.72 -21.54 16.07
N ALA A 187 -17.16 -20.57 15.31
CA ALA A 187 -17.85 -19.36 14.92
C ALA A 187 -18.83 -19.59 13.76
N GLY A 188 -20.02 -18.99 13.81
CA GLY A 188 -20.97 -19.03 12.72
C GLY A 188 -20.44 -18.35 11.45
N ALA A 189 -21.13 -18.56 10.31
CA ALA A 189 -20.71 -18.06 9.00
C ALA A 189 -20.54 -16.52 8.93
N GLY A 190 -21.38 -15.77 9.63
CA GLY A 190 -21.33 -14.30 9.64
C GLY A 190 -20.02 -13.71 10.20
N PRO A 191 -19.60 -14.07 11.42
CA PRO A 191 -18.32 -13.65 11.99
C PRO A 191 -17.11 -14.06 11.15
N VAL A 192 -17.14 -15.26 10.55
CA VAL A 192 -16.06 -15.74 9.67
C VAL A 192 -15.98 -14.88 8.41
N LEU A 193 -17.08 -14.59 7.74
CA LEU A 193 -17.12 -13.75 6.54
C LEU A 193 -16.63 -12.33 6.86
N TYR A 194 -17.09 -11.73 7.98
CA TYR A 194 -16.62 -10.42 8.41
C TYR A 194 -15.10 -10.41 8.65
N GLY A 195 -14.56 -11.42 9.35
CA GLY A 195 -13.13 -11.57 9.60
C GLY A 195 -12.32 -11.69 8.31
N VAL A 196 -12.80 -12.48 7.35
CA VAL A 196 -12.17 -12.65 6.02
C VAL A 196 -12.14 -11.33 5.25
N LEU A 197 -13.26 -10.59 5.20
CA LEU A 197 -13.31 -9.29 4.52
C LEU A 197 -12.43 -8.25 5.23
N GLN A 198 -12.40 -8.24 6.56
CA GLN A 198 -11.52 -7.36 7.34
C GLN A 198 -10.04 -7.68 7.06
N ALA A 199 -9.65 -8.94 7.07
CA ALA A 199 -8.30 -9.38 6.73
C ALA A 199 -7.94 -9.02 5.29
N ALA A 200 -8.86 -9.19 4.34
CA ALA A 200 -8.66 -8.78 2.96
C ALA A 200 -8.42 -7.27 2.84
N GLY A 201 -9.18 -6.44 3.57
CA GLY A 201 -8.99 -4.99 3.64
C GLY A 201 -7.62 -4.60 4.22
N LEU A 202 -7.13 -5.31 5.25
CA LEU A 202 -5.81 -5.12 5.84
C LEU A 202 -4.69 -5.58 4.89
N LEU A 203 -4.86 -6.73 4.22
CA LEU A 203 -3.91 -7.23 3.21
C LEU A 203 -3.87 -6.34 1.96
N PHE A 204 -4.96 -5.63 1.65
CA PHE A 204 -5.01 -4.69 0.53
C PHE A 204 -3.95 -3.58 0.64
N PHE A 205 -3.53 -3.23 1.85
CA PHE A 205 -2.40 -2.34 2.11
C PHE A 205 -1.14 -2.75 1.30
N ALA A 206 -0.84 -4.04 1.26
CA ALA A 206 0.33 -4.55 0.56
C ALA A 206 0.19 -4.42 -0.98
N PHE A 207 -1.02 -4.51 -1.51
CA PHE A 207 -1.28 -4.39 -2.96
C PHE A 207 -1.28 -2.96 -3.47
N ALA A 208 -1.50 -1.96 -2.63
CA ALA A 208 -1.76 -0.57 -3.02
C ALA A 208 -0.59 0.17 -3.73
N GLY A 209 0.49 -0.54 -4.06
CA GLY A 209 1.69 0.00 -4.73
C GLY A 209 1.56 0.15 -6.25
N TYR A 210 0.68 -0.60 -6.93
CA TYR A 210 0.58 -0.58 -8.41
C TYR A 210 0.14 0.79 -8.98
N ALA A 211 -0.55 1.64 -8.19
CA ALA A 211 -0.86 3.02 -8.58
C ALA A 211 0.39 3.81 -9.00
N ARG A 212 1.57 3.45 -8.49
CA ARG A 212 2.83 4.07 -8.88
C ARG A 212 3.12 3.90 -10.37
N VAL A 213 2.81 2.74 -10.95
CA VAL A 213 3.01 2.47 -12.38
C VAL A 213 2.12 3.36 -13.23
N ALA A 214 0.88 3.61 -12.80
CA ALA A 214 -0.06 4.48 -13.51
C ALA A 214 0.43 5.94 -13.60
N THR A 215 1.31 6.38 -12.70
CA THR A 215 1.88 7.73 -12.72
C THR A 215 3.13 7.87 -13.60
N LEU A 216 3.62 6.80 -14.25
CA LEU A 216 4.81 6.79 -15.10
C LEU A 216 4.51 7.10 -16.58
N GLY A 217 3.33 7.63 -16.90
CA GLY A 217 2.87 7.87 -18.27
C GLY A 217 3.80 8.72 -19.13
N GLU A 218 4.52 9.65 -18.52
CA GLU A 218 5.46 10.54 -19.19
C GLU A 218 6.87 9.95 -19.35
N GLU A 219 7.21 8.87 -18.62
CA GLU A 219 8.56 8.30 -18.56
C GLU A 219 8.69 6.96 -19.31
N VAL A 220 7.56 6.24 -19.53
CA VAL A 220 7.52 4.91 -20.15
C VAL A 220 7.38 5.02 -21.66
N ARG A 221 8.11 4.14 -22.40
CA ARG A 221 7.95 3.99 -23.85
C ARG A 221 6.61 3.31 -24.15
N ASP A 222 5.87 3.83 -25.14
CA ASP A 222 4.53 3.37 -25.51
C ASP A 222 3.62 3.18 -24.26
N PRO A 223 3.29 4.27 -23.51
CA PRO A 223 2.61 4.17 -22.24
C PRO A 223 1.26 3.47 -22.37
N ALA A 224 0.59 3.64 -23.51
CA ALA A 224 -0.71 3.03 -23.76
C ALA A 224 -0.69 1.50 -23.69
N ARG A 225 0.41 0.85 -24.11
CA ARG A 225 0.55 -0.62 -24.05
C ARG A 225 1.37 -1.09 -22.85
N SER A 226 2.45 -0.36 -22.52
CA SER A 226 3.39 -0.78 -21.50
C SER A 226 2.83 -0.66 -20.09
N ILE A 227 2.06 0.40 -19.77
CA ILE A 227 1.50 0.60 -18.42
C ILE A 227 0.53 -0.51 -18.03
N PRO A 228 -0.49 -0.89 -18.84
CA PRO A 228 -1.39 -1.98 -18.49
C PRO A 228 -0.66 -3.31 -18.27
N ARG A 229 0.31 -3.64 -19.14
CA ARG A 229 1.10 -4.88 -19.00
C ARG A 229 1.95 -4.86 -17.75
N ALA A 230 2.56 -3.71 -17.42
CA ALA A 230 3.39 -3.56 -16.24
C ALA A 230 2.57 -3.68 -14.96
N ILE A 231 1.38 -3.07 -14.89
CA ILE A 231 0.48 -3.17 -13.73
C ILE A 231 0.05 -4.62 -13.49
N VAL A 232 -0.43 -5.31 -14.52
CA VAL A 232 -0.89 -6.71 -14.40
C VAL A 232 0.27 -7.65 -14.07
N GLY A 233 1.41 -7.48 -14.73
CA GLY A 233 2.61 -8.31 -14.48
C GLY A 233 3.16 -8.12 -13.06
N ALA A 234 3.25 -6.88 -12.59
CA ALA A 234 3.70 -6.59 -11.23
C ALA A 234 2.70 -7.10 -10.17
N LEU A 235 1.39 -6.97 -10.41
CA LEU A 235 0.37 -7.51 -9.52
C LEU A 235 0.42 -9.04 -9.45
N GLY A 236 0.57 -9.73 -10.59
CA GLY A 236 0.71 -11.18 -10.63
C GLY A 236 1.93 -11.66 -9.83
N GLY A 237 3.08 -11.02 -10.02
CA GLY A 237 4.28 -11.30 -9.24
C GLY A 237 4.10 -11.07 -7.74
N ALA A 238 3.43 -9.98 -7.34
CA ALA A 238 3.14 -9.69 -5.95
C ALA A 238 2.20 -10.73 -5.32
N VAL A 239 1.15 -11.17 -6.03
CA VAL A 239 0.22 -12.23 -5.56
C VAL A 239 0.98 -13.52 -5.28
N VAL A 240 1.87 -13.93 -6.18
CA VAL A 240 2.69 -15.15 -5.97
C VAL A 240 3.57 -15.00 -4.73
N VAL A 241 4.28 -13.90 -4.58
CA VAL A 241 5.14 -13.67 -3.40
C VAL A 241 4.33 -13.67 -2.11
N TYR A 242 3.16 -13.01 -2.11
CA TYR A 242 2.32 -12.95 -0.90
C TYR A 242 1.68 -14.31 -0.56
N ALA A 243 1.31 -15.09 -1.56
CA ALA A 243 0.81 -16.45 -1.35
C ALA A 243 1.91 -17.36 -0.74
N VAL A 244 3.13 -17.31 -1.28
CA VAL A 244 4.26 -18.06 -0.73
C VAL A 244 4.55 -17.64 0.71
N VAL A 245 4.59 -16.33 0.99
CA VAL A 245 4.81 -15.82 2.35
C VAL A 245 3.70 -16.23 3.30
N ALA A 246 2.42 -16.13 2.88
CA ALA A 246 1.27 -16.55 3.71
C ALA A 246 1.36 -18.03 4.09
N VAL A 247 1.62 -18.90 3.10
CA VAL A 247 1.78 -20.35 3.34
C VAL A 247 2.96 -20.63 4.28
N THR A 248 4.09 -19.95 4.07
CA THR A 248 5.28 -20.09 4.92
C THR A 248 5.00 -19.70 6.38
N LEU A 249 4.33 -18.54 6.59
CA LEU A 249 3.99 -18.08 7.94
C LEU A 249 3.01 -19.03 8.63
N LEU A 250 1.99 -19.53 7.90
CA LEU A 250 1.06 -20.52 8.44
C LEU A 250 1.75 -21.86 8.76
N ALA A 251 2.71 -22.29 7.95
CA ALA A 251 3.46 -23.52 8.18
C ALA A 251 4.42 -23.40 9.37
N ALA A 252 5.10 -22.26 9.51
CA ALA A 252 6.13 -22.07 10.53
C ALA A 252 5.57 -21.63 11.90
N LEU A 253 4.53 -20.78 11.92
CA LEU A 253 4.00 -20.15 13.13
C LEU A 253 2.55 -20.54 13.44
N GLY A 254 1.84 -21.10 12.47
CA GLY A 254 0.39 -21.22 12.53
C GLY A 254 -0.33 -19.87 12.48
N LEU A 255 -1.67 -19.89 12.53
CA LEU A 255 -2.48 -18.67 12.49
C LEU A 255 -2.27 -17.81 13.74
N ALA A 256 -2.28 -18.42 14.92
CA ALA A 256 -2.13 -17.70 16.19
C ALA A 256 -0.73 -17.09 16.34
N GLY A 257 0.33 -17.80 16.00
CA GLY A 257 1.70 -17.29 16.05
C GLY A 257 1.93 -16.14 15.05
N THR A 258 1.33 -16.22 13.85
CA THR A 258 1.37 -15.15 12.86
C THR A 258 0.66 -13.90 13.39
N ALA A 259 -0.48 -14.05 14.04
CA ALA A 259 -1.26 -12.96 14.60
C ALA A 259 -0.57 -12.27 15.79
N ALA A 260 0.14 -13.05 16.62
CA ALA A 260 0.78 -12.55 17.84
C ALA A 260 2.07 -11.76 17.60
N SER A 261 2.76 -11.97 16.45
CA SER A 261 4.06 -11.36 16.21
C SER A 261 3.94 -10.04 15.45
N PRO A 262 4.55 -8.94 15.92
CA PRO A 262 4.67 -7.70 15.15
C PRO A 262 5.63 -7.82 13.96
N ALA A 263 6.52 -8.82 13.97
CA ALA A 263 7.51 -9.11 12.93
C ALA A 263 7.47 -10.62 12.55
N PRO A 264 6.38 -11.12 11.92
CA PRO A 264 6.13 -12.54 11.77
C PRO A 264 7.20 -13.26 10.95
N LEU A 265 7.79 -12.62 9.93
CA LEU A 265 8.87 -13.23 9.14
C LEU A 265 10.17 -13.41 9.96
N ALA A 266 10.47 -12.49 10.89
CA ALA A 266 11.59 -12.67 11.80
C ALA A 266 11.32 -13.78 12.84
N ALA A 267 10.08 -13.86 13.32
CA ALA A 267 9.66 -14.93 14.23
C ALA A 267 9.73 -16.32 13.57
N ALA A 268 9.38 -16.42 12.28
CA ALA A 268 9.43 -17.67 11.53
C ALA A 268 10.85 -18.27 11.37
N VAL A 269 11.90 -17.45 11.55
CA VAL A 269 13.31 -17.89 11.47
C VAL A 269 14.07 -17.69 12.78
N ALA A 270 13.37 -17.54 13.91
CA ALA A 270 13.96 -17.23 15.22
C ALA A 270 15.02 -18.26 15.68
N GLY A 271 14.88 -19.53 15.26
CA GLY A 271 15.84 -20.61 15.55
C GLY A 271 17.17 -20.50 14.78
N VAL A 272 17.28 -19.59 13.78
CA VAL A 272 18.45 -19.46 12.90
C VAL A 272 18.96 -18.02 12.92
N PRO A 273 19.93 -17.65 13.80
CA PRO A 273 20.33 -16.26 14.04
C PRO A 273 20.75 -15.47 12.78
N TRP A 274 21.52 -16.08 11.87
CA TRP A 274 21.96 -15.42 10.64
C TRP A 274 20.79 -15.09 9.71
N ALA A 275 19.76 -15.96 9.64
CA ALA A 275 18.56 -15.71 8.85
C ALA A 275 17.74 -14.55 9.41
N GLY A 276 17.70 -14.40 10.74
CA GLY A 276 17.13 -13.22 11.40
C GLY A 276 17.77 -11.91 10.95
N VAL A 277 19.10 -11.87 10.74
CA VAL A 277 19.78 -10.70 10.20
C VAL A 277 19.35 -10.42 8.75
N VAL A 278 19.28 -11.47 7.91
CA VAL A 278 18.85 -11.32 6.50
C VAL A 278 17.43 -10.75 6.42
N VAL A 279 16.50 -11.26 7.22
CA VAL A 279 15.11 -10.76 7.28
C VAL A 279 15.06 -9.29 7.69
N ARG A 280 15.81 -8.92 8.73
CA ARG A 280 15.86 -7.53 9.22
C ARG A 280 16.40 -6.58 8.16
N VAL A 281 17.45 -6.96 7.44
CA VAL A 281 18.00 -6.17 6.32
C VAL A 281 16.98 -6.03 5.20
N GLY A 282 16.29 -7.11 4.82
CA GLY A 282 15.23 -7.09 3.82
C GLY A 282 14.07 -6.18 4.23
N ALA A 283 13.58 -6.29 5.46
CA ALA A 283 12.51 -5.47 6.00
C ALA A 283 12.90 -3.98 6.08
N ALA A 284 14.12 -3.69 6.49
CA ALA A 284 14.65 -2.32 6.51
C ALA A 284 14.74 -1.73 5.09
N ALA A 285 15.33 -2.45 4.14
CA ALA A 285 15.42 -2.01 2.75
C ALA A 285 14.04 -1.77 2.12
N ALA A 286 13.10 -2.69 2.34
CA ALA A 286 11.72 -2.60 1.85
C ALA A 286 11.00 -1.37 2.45
N SER A 287 11.03 -1.24 3.77
CA SER A 287 10.26 -0.23 4.50
C SER A 287 10.83 1.18 4.29
N LEU A 288 12.14 1.37 4.46
CA LEU A 288 12.78 2.69 4.27
C LEU A 288 12.76 3.12 2.81
N GLY A 289 12.99 2.19 1.88
CA GLY A 289 12.90 2.48 0.46
C GLY A 289 11.50 2.88 0.01
N ALA A 290 10.46 2.23 0.53
CA ALA A 290 9.07 2.58 0.26
C ALA A 290 8.69 3.91 0.94
N LEU A 291 9.09 4.13 2.19
CA LEU A 291 8.84 5.38 2.94
C LEU A 291 9.44 6.60 2.22
N LEU A 292 10.71 6.52 1.80
CA LEU A 292 11.38 7.59 1.05
C LEU A 292 10.59 7.99 -0.21
N ALA A 293 10.22 6.99 -1.01
CA ALA A 293 9.46 7.21 -2.25
C ALA A 293 8.06 7.76 -1.99
N LEU A 294 7.40 7.30 -0.91
CA LEU A 294 6.03 7.64 -0.62
C LEU A 294 5.86 9.04 -0.04
N VAL A 295 6.76 9.48 0.85
CA VAL A 295 6.77 10.87 1.37
C VAL A 295 6.85 11.87 0.22
N ALA A 296 7.77 11.65 -0.74
CA ALA A 296 7.87 12.48 -1.93
C ALA A 296 6.60 12.40 -2.80
N GLY A 297 6.01 11.21 -2.95
CA GLY A 297 4.78 11.00 -3.71
C GLY A 297 3.58 11.74 -3.12
N VAL A 298 3.37 11.64 -1.81
CA VAL A 298 2.31 12.35 -1.10
C VAL A 298 2.51 13.86 -1.16
N GLY A 299 3.75 14.33 -0.96
CA GLY A 299 4.09 15.74 -1.09
C GLY A 299 3.74 16.33 -2.46
N ARG A 300 3.99 15.57 -3.55
CA ARG A 300 3.63 15.99 -4.92
C ARG A 300 2.11 16.03 -5.13
N THR A 301 1.37 15.07 -4.62
CA THR A 301 -0.11 15.09 -4.70
C THR A 301 -0.68 16.23 -3.88
N THR A 302 -0.16 16.48 -2.69
CA THR A 302 -0.52 17.61 -1.84
C THR A 302 -0.25 18.94 -2.55
N LEU A 303 0.91 19.08 -3.21
CA LEU A 303 1.25 20.23 -4.05
C LEU A 303 0.23 20.43 -5.20
N ALA A 304 -0.10 19.34 -5.92
CA ALA A 304 -1.03 19.40 -7.03
C ALA A 304 -2.42 19.87 -6.58
N MET A 305 -2.94 19.30 -5.47
CA MET A 305 -4.21 19.71 -4.87
C MET A 305 -4.19 21.16 -4.36
N ALA A 306 -3.05 21.62 -3.82
CA ALA A 306 -2.90 23.00 -3.35
C ALA A 306 -2.84 24.03 -4.50
N ARG A 307 -2.33 23.64 -5.67
CA ARG A 307 -2.34 24.44 -6.90
C ARG A 307 -3.72 24.62 -7.49
N GLU A 308 -4.58 23.61 -7.30
CA GLU A 308 -5.99 23.63 -7.73
C GLU A 308 -6.93 24.20 -6.65
N ASP A 309 -6.40 24.87 -5.64
CA ASP A 309 -7.12 25.43 -4.48
C ASP A 309 -7.91 24.41 -3.65
N ASP A 310 -7.67 23.11 -3.86
CA ASP A 310 -8.27 22.02 -3.09
C ASP A 310 -7.66 21.92 -1.67
N LEU A 311 -6.40 22.34 -1.49
CA LEU A 311 -5.70 22.43 -0.20
C LEU A 311 -5.17 23.85 0.05
N PRO A 312 -4.69 24.18 1.28
CA PRO A 312 -4.15 25.52 1.57
C PRO A 312 -3.02 25.92 0.62
N ARG A 313 -3.11 27.12 0.03
CA ARG A 313 -2.13 27.66 -0.91
C ARG A 313 -0.67 27.63 -0.46
N PRO A 314 -0.33 27.81 0.86
CA PRO A 314 1.05 27.69 1.31
C PRO A 314 1.70 26.33 1.00
N LEU A 315 0.92 25.25 0.85
CA LEU A 315 1.41 23.91 0.48
C LEU A 315 1.80 23.82 -1.01
N ALA A 316 1.42 24.81 -1.84
CA ALA A 316 1.84 24.89 -3.24
C ALA A 316 3.28 25.41 -3.43
N ALA A 317 3.99 25.73 -2.35
CA ALA A 317 5.33 26.29 -2.41
C ALA A 317 6.37 25.24 -2.83
N VAL A 318 7.18 25.59 -3.84
CA VAL A 318 8.33 24.80 -4.32
C VAL A 318 9.62 25.47 -3.85
N HIS A 319 10.55 24.68 -3.31
CA HIS A 319 11.83 25.18 -2.84
C HIS A 319 12.68 25.74 -4.00
N PRO A 320 13.20 26.98 -3.94
CA PRO A 320 13.86 27.62 -5.08
C PRO A 320 15.12 26.88 -5.53
N ARG A 321 15.90 26.33 -4.59
CA ARG A 321 17.15 25.62 -4.87
C ARG A 321 16.94 24.15 -5.17
N PHE A 322 16.16 23.42 -4.34
CA PHE A 322 16.03 21.96 -4.42
C PHE A 322 14.89 21.49 -5.33
N ARG A 323 14.01 22.39 -5.75
CA ARG A 323 12.88 22.13 -6.67
C ARG A 323 11.90 21.05 -6.15
N VAL A 324 11.76 20.93 -4.83
CA VAL A 324 10.83 19.99 -4.15
C VAL A 324 9.67 20.73 -3.48
N PRO A 325 8.52 20.10 -3.25
CA PRO A 325 7.37 20.68 -2.54
C PRO A 325 7.63 20.70 -1.03
N HIS A 326 8.62 21.45 -0.58
CA HIS A 326 9.19 21.38 0.76
C HIS A 326 8.17 21.59 1.89
N ARG A 327 7.20 22.51 1.71
CA ARG A 327 6.17 22.75 2.74
C ARG A 327 5.19 21.58 2.85
N ALA A 328 4.80 21.01 1.72
CA ALA A 328 3.94 19.83 1.70
C ALA A 328 4.64 18.60 2.30
N GLU A 329 5.93 18.37 1.94
CA GLU A 329 6.71 17.25 2.49
C GLU A 329 6.94 17.38 4.01
N VAL A 330 7.24 18.58 4.51
CA VAL A 330 7.37 18.83 5.95
C VAL A 330 6.03 18.63 6.68
N ALA A 331 4.93 19.14 6.13
CA ALA A 331 3.61 18.94 6.73
C ALA A 331 3.24 17.43 6.81
N VAL A 332 3.49 16.68 5.72
CA VAL A 332 3.31 15.22 5.71
C VAL A 332 4.20 14.55 6.75
N ALA A 333 5.49 14.90 6.81
CA ALA A 333 6.42 14.31 7.77
C ALA A 333 6.00 14.57 9.23
N VAL A 334 5.54 15.77 9.55
CA VAL A 334 5.01 16.10 10.90
C VAL A 334 3.82 15.23 11.25
N VAL A 335 2.84 15.10 10.33
CA VAL A 335 1.68 14.23 10.55
C VAL A 335 2.10 12.77 10.71
N VAL A 336 3.06 12.28 9.90
CA VAL A 336 3.57 10.90 10.02
C VAL A 336 4.25 10.67 11.37
N VAL A 337 5.05 11.62 11.87
CA VAL A 337 5.68 11.52 13.21
C VAL A 337 4.60 11.45 14.30
N VAL A 338 3.56 12.29 14.22
CA VAL A 338 2.44 12.23 15.18
C VAL A 338 1.76 10.86 15.14
N LEU A 339 1.47 10.34 13.94
CA LEU A 339 0.85 9.02 13.79
C LEU A 339 1.73 7.90 14.36
N VAL A 340 3.04 7.90 14.09
CA VAL A 340 3.99 6.92 14.63
C VAL A 340 4.00 6.91 16.17
N LEU A 341 3.87 8.08 16.79
CA LEU A 341 3.87 8.20 18.25
C LEU A 341 2.54 7.83 18.91
N THR A 342 1.41 7.96 18.19
CA THR A 342 0.06 7.84 18.76
C THR A 342 -0.72 6.61 18.31
N VAL A 343 -0.44 6.07 17.11
CA VAL A 343 -1.20 4.97 16.50
C VAL A 343 -0.33 3.71 16.46
N ASP A 344 -0.94 2.54 16.56
CA ASP A 344 -0.26 1.26 16.36
C ASP A 344 -0.18 0.87 14.87
N LEU A 345 0.60 -0.17 14.58
CA LEU A 345 0.81 -0.65 13.20
C LEU A 345 -0.52 -1.09 12.53
N ARG A 346 -1.40 -1.79 13.27
CA ARG A 346 -2.71 -2.26 12.77
C ARG A 346 -3.62 -1.09 12.43
N GLY A 347 -3.69 -0.08 13.29
CA GLY A 347 -4.46 1.14 13.07
C GLY A 347 -3.95 1.93 11.88
N ALA A 348 -2.63 2.09 11.76
CA ALA A 348 -2.01 2.77 10.62
C ALA A 348 -2.28 2.04 9.29
N ILE A 349 -2.21 0.71 9.25
CA ILE A 349 -2.55 -0.12 8.08
C ILE A 349 -4.04 0.01 7.76
N GLY A 350 -4.92 -0.09 8.75
CA GLY A 350 -6.37 0.00 8.56
C GLY A 350 -6.80 1.35 8.02
N PHE A 351 -6.33 2.45 8.60
CA PHE A 351 -6.63 3.81 8.13
C PHE A 351 -6.05 4.05 6.72
N SER A 352 -4.84 3.57 6.46
CA SER A 352 -4.24 3.63 5.14
C SER A 352 -5.09 2.91 4.09
N SER A 353 -5.53 1.67 4.37
CA SER A 353 -6.40 0.90 3.49
C SER A 353 -7.72 1.63 3.24
N PHE A 354 -8.34 2.24 4.25
CA PHE A 354 -9.55 3.03 4.10
C PHE A 354 -9.39 4.13 3.05
N GLY A 355 -8.40 5.01 3.22
CA GLY A 355 -8.19 6.13 2.29
C GLY A 355 -7.86 5.68 0.86
N VAL A 356 -7.08 4.61 0.73
CA VAL A 356 -6.69 4.06 -0.59
C VAL A 356 -7.84 3.30 -1.26
N LEU A 357 -8.69 2.61 -0.51
CA LEU A 357 -9.90 1.97 -1.06
C LEU A 357 -10.89 3.01 -1.57
N VAL A 358 -11.07 4.14 -0.87
CA VAL A 358 -11.87 5.28 -1.37
C VAL A 358 -11.29 5.83 -2.67
N TYR A 359 -9.96 6.03 -2.74
CA TYR A 359 -9.27 6.46 -3.96
C TYR A 359 -9.55 5.52 -5.14
N TYR A 360 -9.49 4.20 -4.94
CA TYR A 360 -9.76 3.23 -6.00
C TYR A 360 -11.24 3.06 -6.31
N ALA A 361 -12.15 3.29 -5.36
CA ALA A 361 -13.58 3.36 -5.65
C ALA A 361 -13.88 4.45 -6.68
N VAL A 362 -13.28 5.63 -6.52
CA VAL A 362 -13.39 6.72 -7.52
C VAL A 362 -12.75 6.32 -8.85
N ALA A 363 -11.60 5.62 -8.84
CA ALA A 363 -10.98 5.11 -10.07
C ALA A 363 -11.90 4.16 -10.84
N ASN A 364 -12.57 3.22 -10.14
CA ASN A 364 -13.51 2.30 -10.76
C ASN A 364 -14.74 3.02 -11.34
N LEU A 365 -15.29 3.99 -10.61
CA LEU A 365 -16.40 4.84 -11.13
C LEU A 365 -15.96 5.63 -12.36
N ALA A 366 -14.79 6.26 -12.34
CA ALA A 366 -14.25 6.99 -13.48
C ALA A 366 -14.02 6.07 -14.69
N ALA A 367 -13.47 4.85 -14.46
CA ALA A 367 -13.28 3.86 -15.51
C ALA A 367 -14.60 3.32 -16.08
N TRP A 368 -15.63 3.21 -15.26
CA TRP A 368 -16.97 2.80 -15.69
C TRP A 368 -17.58 3.76 -16.73
N THR A 369 -17.31 5.05 -16.60
CA THR A 369 -17.84 6.08 -17.52
C THR A 369 -17.05 6.20 -18.83
N GLN A 370 -15.93 5.47 -19.01
CA GLN A 370 -15.15 5.54 -20.25
C GLN A 370 -15.94 4.99 -21.45
N ASP A 371 -15.76 5.69 -22.60
CA ASP A 371 -16.38 5.30 -23.86
C ASP A 371 -15.73 4.05 -24.45
N GLY A 372 -16.43 3.38 -25.38
CA GLY A 372 -16.01 2.12 -25.99
C GLY A 372 -14.60 2.15 -26.60
N VAL A 373 -14.21 3.28 -27.20
CA VAL A 373 -12.88 3.47 -27.82
C VAL A 373 -11.73 3.40 -26.80
N HIS A 374 -11.97 3.91 -25.59
CA HIS A 374 -10.95 3.95 -24.52
C HIS A 374 -11.07 2.79 -23.53
N ARG A 375 -12.19 2.04 -23.60
CA ARG A 375 -12.43 0.88 -22.74
C ARG A 375 -11.60 -0.31 -23.19
N ARG A 376 -10.77 -0.83 -22.30
CA ARG A 376 -9.89 -1.98 -22.54
C ARG A 376 -10.35 -3.25 -21.83
N TYR A 377 -11.12 -3.10 -20.75
CA TYR A 377 -11.54 -4.19 -19.88
C TYR A 377 -13.06 -4.19 -19.70
N PRO A 378 -13.67 -5.37 -19.46
CA PRO A 378 -15.10 -5.48 -19.23
C PRO A 378 -15.58 -4.66 -18.03
N ARG A 379 -16.78 -4.09 -18.11
CA ARG A 379 -17.40 -3.33 -16.99
C ARG A 379 -17.54 -4.15 -15.71
N ALA A 380 -17.64 -5.48 -15.83
CA ALA A 380 -17.72 -6.38 -14.69
C ALA A 380 -16.49 -6.21 -13.75
N LEU A 381 -15.29 -5.96 -14.29
CA LEU A 381 -14.10 -5.72 -13.47
C LEU A 381 -14.17 -4.41 -12.71
N GLN A 382 -14.70 -3.33 -13.31
CA GLN A 382 -14.94 -2.07 -12.60
C GLN A 382 -15.98 -2.24 -11.49
N ALA A 383 -17.05 -3.02 -11.76
CA ALA A 383 -18.07 -3.33 -10.75
C ALA A 383 -17.48 -4.13 -9.59
N VAL A 384 -16.72 -5.20 -9.87
CA VAL A 384 -16.01 -6.00 -8.84
C VAL A 384 -15.06 -5.13 -8.03
N GLY A 385 -14.26 -4.26 -8.70
CA GLY A 385 -13.37 -3.32 -8.04
C GLY A 385 -14.12 -2.34 -7.13
N LEU A 386 -15.22 -1.74 -7.61
CA LEU A 386 -16.02 -0.78 -6.84
C LEU A 386 -16.70 -1.44 -5.64
N VAL A 387 -17.43 -2.52 -5.86
CA VAL A 387 -18.13 -3.26 -4.78
C VAL A 387 -17.12 -3.79 -3.78
N GLY A 388 -16.00 -4.34 -4.26
CA GLY A 388 -14.91 -4.79 -3.40
C GLY A 388 -14.32 -3.66 -2.56
N CYS A 389 -14.04 -2.49 -3.16
CA CYS A 389 -13.54 -1.32 -2.41
C CYS A 389 -14.52 -0.90 -1.31
N VAL A 390 -15.82 -0.82 -1.60
CA VAL A 390 -16.84 -0.44 -0.61
C VAL A 390 -16.95 -1.50 0.49
N ALA A 391 -17.03 -2.78 0.12
CA ALA A 391 -17.15 -3.88 1.07
C ALA A 391 -15.92 -3.95 2.01
N LEU A 392 -14.70 -3.92 1.44
CA LEU A 392 -13.48 -3.96 2.24
C LEU A 392 -13.36 -2.71 3.12
N CYS A 393 -13.72 -1.53 2.60
CA CYS A 393 -13.69 -0.28 3.38
C CYS A 393 -14.63 -0.34 4.59
N ALA A 394 -15.84 -0.86 4.41
CA ALA A 394 -16.84 -0.99 5.47
C ALA A 394 -16.49 -2.05 6.53
N THR A 395 -15.68 -3.06 6.17
CA THR A 395 -15.30 -4.17 7.07
C THR A 395 -13.93 -3.99 7.72
N LEU A 396 -13.19 -2.92 7.44
CA LEU A 396 -11.97 -2.57 8.17
C LEU A 396 -12.23 -2.44 9.68
N PRO A 397 -11.18 -2.45 10.52
CA PRO A 397 -11.36 -2.20 11.96
C PRO A 397 -12.23 -0.97 12.22
N PRO A 398 -13.25 -1.03 13.08
CA PRO A 398 -14.22 0.06 13.29
C PRO A 398 -13.57 1.41 13.57
N ALA A 399 -12.50 1.43 14.35
CA ALA A 399 -11.74 2.65 14.61
C ALA A 399 -11.15 3.27 13.31
N ALA A 400 -10.66 2.45 12.39
CA ALA A 400 -10.12 2.93 11.11
C ALA A 400 -11.25 3.47 10.19
N VAL A 401 -12.41 2.81 10.18
CA VAL A 401 -13.60 3.28 9.44
C VAL A 401 -14.10 4.61 9.97
N LEU A 402 -14.32 4.72 11.29
CA LEU A 402 -14.86 5.93 11.92
C LEU A 402 -13.90 7.10 11.78
N THR A 403 -12.61 6.91 12.07
CA THR A 403 -11.59 7.96 11.92
C THR A 403 -11.40 8.35 10.45
N GLY A 404 -11.39 7.37 9.54
CA GLY A 404 -11.28 7.59 8.11
C GLY A 404 -12.46 8.39 7.56
N ALA A 405 -13.68 7.97 7.89
CA ALA A 405 -14.90 8.69 7.50
C ALA A 405 -14.94 10.12 8.08
N GLY A 406 -14.55 10.28 9.35
CA GLY A 406 -14.46 11.59 9.99
C GLY A 406 -13.46 12.53 9.29
N VAL A 407 -12.26 12.05 8.97
CA VAL A 407 -11.24 12.84 8.27
C VAL A 407 -11.67 13.16 6.83
N LEU A 408 -12.36 12.23 6.14
CA LEU A 408 -12.95 12.51 4.83
C LEU A 408 -14.01 13.59 4.91
N ALA A 409 -14.93 13.49 5.88
CA ALA A 409 -15.99 14.46 6.08
C ALA A 409 -15.45 15.86 6.39
N VAL A 410 -14.43 15.96 7.23
CA VAL A 410 -13.75 17.25 7.52
C VAL A 410 -13.15 17.84 6.24
N GLY A 411 -12.47 17.03 5.41
CA GLY A 411 -11.92 17.49 4.13
C GLY A 411 -13.00 18.02 3.18
N LEU A 412 -14.11 17.29 3.04
CA LEU A 412 -15.25 17.69 2.22
C LEU A 412 -15.91 18.98 2.74
N LEU A 413 -16.07 19.13 4.04
CA LEU A 413 -16.62 20.33 4.67
C LEU A 413 -15.71 21.55 4.42
N VAL A 414 -14.42 21.41 4.64
CA VAL A 414 -13.45 22.48 4.39
C VAL A 414 -13.47 22.91 2.91
N ARG A 415 -13.54 21.96 1.99
CA ARG A 415 -13.68 22.26 0.57
C ARG A 415 -15.00 23.01 0.29
N TRP A 416 -16.11 22.51 0.82
CA TRP A 416 -17.42 23.13 0.63
C TRP A 416 -17.43 24.59 1.08
N VAL A 417 -16.92 24.90 2.26
CA VAL A 417 -16.79 26.27 2.79
C VAL A 417 -15.91 27.17 1.88
N ARG A 418 -14.87 26.60 1.25
CA ARG A 418 -13.99 27.36 0.36
C ARG A 418 -14.62 27.68 -0.99
N VAL A 419 -15.37 26.73 -1.55
CA VAL A 419 -16.02 26.89 -2.86
C VAL A 419 -17.26 27.78 -2.76
N SER A 420 -17.87 27.87 -1.55
CA SER A 420 -19.03 28.72 -1.27
C SER A 420 -18.68 30.18 -0.95
N ARG A 421 -17.38 30.50 -0.82
CA ARG A 421 -16.85 31.87 -0.66
C ARG A 421 -16.26 32.36 -1.97
#